data_18d7fca08daba8b6479361f007fe64da
#
_entry.id   18d7fca08daba8b6479361f007fe64da
#
_cell.length_a   1.000
_cell.length_b   1.000
_cell.length_c   1.000
_cell.angle_alpha   90.00
_cell.angle_beta   90.00
_cell.angle_gamma   90.00
#
_symmetry.space_group_name_H-M   'P 1'
#
loop_
_entity.id
_entity.type
_entity.pdbx_description
1 polymer ?
#
loop_
_entity_poly.entity_id
_entity_poly.type
_entity_poly.pdbx_seq_one_letter_code
_entity_poly.pdbx_strand_id
1 'polypeptide(L)'
;MNFQDALEAARFAEMPIARKGWNGKGMFVYHVPAAAYPAQTGVAKRVFGENAKVEYGAYLALKSADGKVYPWTPSQADQLADDWEIVTL
;
A
#
# COMPACT_ATOMS: atom_id res chain seq x y z
N MET A 1 8.21 5.82 -15.51
CA MET A 1 9.38 5.54 -14.63
C MET A 1 9.43 4.06 -14.27
N ASN A 2 10.59 3.59 -13.83
CA ASN A 2 10.68 2.21 -13.34
C ASN A 2 10.05 2.07 -11.95
N PHE A 3 9.88 0.83 -11.50
CA PHE A 3 9.26 0.55 -10.21
C PHE A 3 10.08 1.11 -9.04
N GLN A 4 11.41 1.05 -9.12
CA GLN A 4 12.27 1.54 -8.05
C GLN A 4 12.03 3.03 -7.78
N ASP A 5 11.97 3.84 -8.83
CA ASP A 5 11.72 5.27 -8.70
C ASP A 5 10.30 5.55 -8.21
N ALA A 6 9.33 4.78 -8.70
CA ALA A 6 7.95 4.91 -8.22
C ALA A 6 7.84 4.54 -6.74
N LEU A 7 8.51 3.47 -6.32
CA LEU A 7 8.50 3.04 -4.92
C LEU A 7 9.13 4.08 -4.01
N GLU A 8 10.22 4.73 -4.44
CA GLU A 8 10.83 5.83 -3.68
C GLU A 8 9.85 6.99 -3.52
N ALA A 9 9.14 7.35 -4.59
CA ALA A 9 8.13 8.41 -4.53
C ALA A 9 7.00 8.04 -3.55
N ALA A 10 6.55 6.79 -3.56
CA ALA A 10 5.51 6.33 -2.65
C ALA A 10 5.96 6.36 -1.20
N ARG A 11 7.19 5.91 -0.92
CA ARG A 11 7.69 5.80 0.45
C ARG A 11 8.11 7.13 1.05
N PHE A 12 8.82 7.95 0.30
CA PHE A 12 9.49 9.14 0.86
C PHE A 12 8.80 10.45 0.52
N ALA A 13 8.02 10.48 -0.56
CA ALA A 13 7.24 11.66 -0.94
C ALA A 13 5.72 11.45 -0.73
N GLU A 14 5.32 10.30 -0.19
CA GLU A 14 3.91 9.98 0.09
C GLU A 14 3.01 10.14 -1.13
N MET A 15 3.51 9.71 -2.30
CA MET A 15 2.79 9.82 -3.55
C MET A 15 2.07 8.51 -3.91
N PRO A 16 0.85 8.59 -4.43
CA PRO A 16 0.21 7.41 -5.00
C PRO A 16 0.85 7.10 -6.36
N ILE A 17 1.05 5.81 -6.62
CA ILE A 17 1.68 5.34 -7.85
C ILE A 17 0.79 4.34 -8.57
N ALA A 18 0.91 4.26 -9.88
CA ALA A 18 0.16 3.31 -10.69
C ALA A 18 0.91 2.99 -11.96
N ARG A 19 0.57 1.87 -12.58
CA ARG A 19 1.02 1.58 -13.93
C ARG A 19 0.08 2.25 -14.92
N LYS A 20 0.57 2.53 -16.13
CA LYS A 20 -0.28 3.01 -17.22
C LYS A 20 -1.42 2.01 -17.43
N GLY A 21 -2.62 2.52 -17.64
CA GLY A 21 -3.81 1.71 -17.75
C GLY A 21 -4.56 1.51 -16.44
N TRP A 22 -3.93 1.70 -15.29
CA TRP A 22 -4.62 1.66 -14.00
C TRP A 22 -5.43 2.92 -13.74
N ASN A 23 -4.96 4.07 -14.21
CA ASN A 23 -5.57 5.37 -13.94
C ASN A 23 -7.01 5.46 -14.44
N GLY A 24 -7.31 4.86 -15.59
CA GLY A 24 -8.67 4.85 -16.13
C GLY A 24 -9.67 4.12 -15.23
N LYS A 25 -9.18 3.33 -14.29
CA LYS A 25 -9.99 2.59 -13.32
C LYS A 25 -9.91 3.18 -11.91
N GLY A 26 -9.16 4.26 -11.73
CA GLY A 26 -8.98 4.89 -10.43
C GLY A 26 -8.18 4.06 -9.43
N MET A 27 -7.33 3.18 -9.93
CA MET A 27 -6.49 2.31 -9.08
C MET A 27 -5.14 2.95 -8.82
N PHE A 28 -4.65 2.81 -7.61
CA PHE A 28 -3.27 3.22 -7.28
C PHE A 28 -2.77 2.48 -6.06
N VAL A 29 -1.46 2.47 -5.90
CA VAL A 29 -0.76 1.90 -4.74
C VAL A 29 -0.15 3.03 -3.93
N TYR A 30 -0.15 2.89 -2.63
CA TYR A 30 0.50 3.83 -1.74
C TYR A 30 1.15 3.10 -0.57
N HIS A 31 2.08 3.78 0.08
CA HIS A 31 2.82 3.23 1.21
C HIS A 31 2.09 3.53 2.52
N VAL A 32 1.90 2.51 3.34
CA VAL A 32 1.37 2.65 4.69
C VAL A 32 2.53 2.45 5.66
N PRO A 33 2.93 3.48 6.42
CA PRO A 33 4.06 3.36 7.33
C PRO A 33 3.72 2.45 8.52
N ALA A 34 4.75 1.92 9.15
CA ALA A 34 4.59 1.15 10.37
C ALA A 34 3.93 2.00 11.46
N ALA A 35 3.01 1.40 12.21
CA ALA A 35 2.30 2.11 13.25
C ALA A 35 1.75 1.13 14.28
N ALA A 36 1.45 1.63 15.48
CA ALA A 36 0.84 0.83 16.53
C ALA A 36 -0.64 1.21 16.65
N TYR A 37 -1.49 0.20 16.72
CA TYR A 37 -2.94 0.37 16.85
C TYR A 37 -3.48 -0.52 17.94
N PRO A 38 -4.61 -0.16 18.60
CA PRO A 38 -5.28 -1.07 19.52
C PRO A 38 -5.68 -2.36 18.79
N ALA A 39 -5.60 -3.48 19.49
CA ALA A 39 -6.01 -4.77 18.94
C ALA A 39 -7.47 -4.69 18.48
N GLN A 40 -7.74 -5.04 17.22
CA GLN A 40 -9.06 -4.90 16.60
C GLN A 40 -9.77 -6.25 16.43
N THR A 41 -9.02 -7.32 16.20
CA THR A 41 -9.61 -8.64 15.97
C THR A 41 -9.63 -9.46 17.25
N GLY A 42 -10.52 -10.45 17.29
CA GLY A 42 -10.57 -11.38 18.43
C GLY A 42 -9.24 -12.11 18.64
N VAL A 43 -8.58 -12.47 17.55
CA VAL A 43 -7.27 -13.14 17.63
C VAL A 43 -6.22 -12.21 18.23
N ALA A 44 -6.13 -10.98 17.73
CA ALA A 44 -5.16 -10.01 18.24
C ALA A 44 -5.38 -9.72 19.73
N LYS A 45 -6.64 -9.58 20.14
CA LYS A 45 -6.99 -9.36 21.55
C LYS A 45 -6.58 -10.54 22.43
N ARG A 46 -6.72 -11.77 21.93
CA ARG A 46 -6.32 -12.96 22.69
C ARG A 46 -4.81 -13.11 22.78
N VAL A 47 -4.10 -12.75 21.72
CA VAL A 47 -2.63 -12.93 21.66
C VAL A 47 -1.91 -11.80 22.40
N PHE A 48 -2.32 -10.55 22.21
CA PHE A 48 -1.61 -9.38 22.73
C PHE A 48 -2.23 -8.76 23.97
N GLY A 49 -3.51 -9.03 24.24
CA GLY A 49 -4.28 -8.45 25.33
C GLY A 49 -5.41 -7.55 24.82
N GLU A 50 -6.49 -7.49 25.56
CA GLU A 50 -7.72 -6.79 25.15
C GLU A 50 -7.50 -5.32 24.79
N ASN A 51 -6.63 -4.64 25.56
CA ASN A 51 -6.36 -3.22 25.39
C ASN A 51 -4.93 -2.94 24.90
N ALA A 52 -4.25 -3.96 24.41
CA ALA A 52 -2.87 -3.80 23.97
C ALA A 52 -2.81 -3.07 22.63
N LYS A 53 -1.76 -2.27 22.46
CA LYS A 53 -1.41 -1.73 21.16
C LYS A 53 -0.52 -2.72 20.44
N VAL A 54 -0.91 -3.05 19.21
CA VAL A 54 -0.18 -3.98 18.36
C VAL A 54 0.65 -3.17 17.37
N GLU A 55 1.93 -3.51 17.27
CA GLU A 55 2.83 -2.89 16.30
C GLU A 55 2.69 -3.59 14.95
N TYR A 56 2.30 -2.84 13.92
CA TYR A 56 2.18 -3.33 12.55
C TYR A 56 3.33 -2.79 11.73
N GLY A 57 3.94 -3.67 10.92
CA GLY A 57 4.97 -3.28 9.97
C GLY A 57 4.41 -2.45 8.83
N ALA A 58 5.30 -1.74 8.11
CA ALA A 58 4.93 -0.98 6.93
C ALA A 58 4.54 -1.93 5.79
N TYR A 59 3.66 -1.47 4.91
CA TYR A 59 3.24 -2.25 3.75
C TYR A 59 2.76 -1.35 2.62
N LEU A 60 2.60 -1.96 1.44
CA LEU A 60 2.00 -1.30 0.29
C LEU A 60 0.51 -1.67 0.25
N ALA A 61 -0.32 -0.67 0.02
CA ALA A 61 -1.76 -0.82 -0.08
C ALA A 61 -2.23 -0.48 -1.48
N LEU A 62 -3.17 -1.27 -2.00
CA LEU A 62 -3.81 -1.01 -3.28
C LEU A 62 -5.21 -0.45 -3.02
N LYS A 63 -5.47 0.73 -3.54
CA LYS A 63 -6.84 1.24 -3.64
C LYS A 63 -7.39 0.75 -4.98
N SER A 64 -8.31 -0.20 -4.91
CA SER A 64 -8.84 -0.85 -6.10
C SER A 64 -9.95 -0.04 -6.77
N ALA A 65 -10.35 -0.48 -7.96
CA ALA A 65 -11.39 0.20 -8.73
C ALA A 65 -12.74 0.24 -8.00
N ASP A 66 -13.00 -0.73 -7.10
CA ASP A 66 -14.25 -0.77 -6.31
C ASP A 66 -14.20 0.18 -5.09
N GLY A 67 -13.11 0.90 -4.89
CA GLY A 67 -12.95 1.83 -3.78
C GLY A 67 -12.42 1.22 -2.49
N LYS A 68 -12.23 -0.09 -2.45
CA LYS A 68 -11.70 -0.77 -1.26
C LYS A 68 -10.18 -0.76 -1.28
N VAL A 69 -9.59 -0.93 -0.11
CA VAL A 69 -8.15 -0.96 0.08
C VAL A 69 -7.72 -2.36 0.51
N TYR A 70 -6.72 -2.89 -0.17
CA TYR A 70 -6.16 -4.22 0.11
C TYR A 70 -4.65 -4.13 0.28
N PRO A 71 -4.05 -4.99 1.12
CA PRO A 71 -2.60 -5.16 1.07
C PRO A 71 -2.19 -5.61 -0.33
N TRP A 72 -1.03 -5.13 -0.81
CA TRP A 72 -0.62 -5.40 -2.19
C TRP A 72 0.83 -5.85 -2.26
N THR A 73 1.08 -6.86 -3.08
CA THR A 73 2.43 -7.34 -3.38
C THR A 73 2.65 -7.21 -4.88
N PRO A 74 3.74 -6.53 -5.32
CA PRO A 74 4.01 -6.42 -6.75
C PRO A 74 4.37 -7.78 -7.36
N SER A 75 3.81 -8.06 -8.53
CA SER A 75 4.25 -9.20 -9.33
C SER A 75 5.63 -8.92 -9.93
N GLN A 76 6.27 -9.96 -10.50
CA GLN A 76 7.51 -9.72 -11.24
C GLN A 76 7.27 -8.76 -12.41
N ALA A 77 6.15 -8.91 -13.11
CA ALA A 77 5.80 -8.00 -14.20
C ALA A 77 5.70 -6.55 -13.71
N ASP A 78 5.12 -6.33 -12.53
CA ASP A 78 5.04 -5.00 -11.93
C ASP A 78 6.41 -4.45 -11.59
N GLN A 79 7.27 -5.28 -11.00
CA GLN A 79 8.61 -4.87 -10.58
C GLN A 79 9.53 -4.54 -11.76
N LEU A 80 9.34 -5.20 -12.89
CA LEU A 80 10.18 -5.02 -14.06
C LEU A 80 9.59 -4.07 -15.11
N ALA A 81 8.42 -3.52 -14.84
CA ALA A 81 7.77 -2.59 -15.76
C ALA A 81 8.41 -1.21 -15.70
N ASP A 82 8.39 -0.50 -16.83
CA ASP A 82 8.89 0.86 -16.95
C ASP A 82 7.78 1.89 -17.15
N ASP A 83 6.53 1.46 -17.01
CA ASP A 83 5.35 2.31 -17.25
C ASP A 83 4.69 2.81 -15.95
N TRP A 84 5.44 2.82 -14.86
CA TRP A 84 4.97 3.39 -13.61
C TRP A 84 4.86 4.91 -13.70
N GLU A 85 3.90 5.47 -12.99
CA GLU A 85 3.67 6.91 -12.95
C GLU A 85 3.15 7.33 -11.58
N ILE A 86 3.37 8.59 -11.23
CA ILE A 86 2.77 9.20 -10.05
C ILE A 86 1.37 9.64 -10.41
N VAL A 87 0.40 9.28 -9.57
CA VAL A 87 -1.01 9.63 -9.79
C VAL A 87 -1.28 11.00 -9.18
N THR A 88 -1.88 11.88 -9.95
CA THR A 88 -2.34 13.18 -9.45
C THR A 88 -3.72 13.00 -8.83
N LEU A 89 -3.84 13.34 -7.56
CA LEU A 89 -5.12 13.24 -6.83
C LEU A 89 -5.96 14.50 -6.99
#